data_f7147571c87598715baf3232f2292cd0
#
_entry.id   f7147571c87598715baf3232f2292cd0
#
_cell.length_a   1.000
_cell.length_b   1.000
_cell.length_c   1.000
_cell.angle_alpha   90.00
_cell.angle_beta   90.00
_cell.angle_gamma   90.00
#
_symmetry.space_group_name_H-M   'P 1'
#
loop_
_entity.id
_entity.type
_entity.pdbx_description
1 polymer ?
#
loop_
_entity_poly.entity_id
_entity_poly.type
_entity_poly.pdbx_seq_one_letter_code
_entity_poly.pdbx_strand_id
1 'polypeptide(L)'
;MNRKDTYKVLGVLRSFYPSAFVGSDSDELLRVELWQEQFADEPGALVLAAVKAYSSTDKKGFMPVPGQVKEQISILLDKGGLNENEAWELVTNALRNSSY
;
A
#
# COMPACT_ATOMS: atom_id res chain seq x y z
N MET A 1 -5.89 4.25 7.49
CA MET A 1 -4.46 4.60 7.28
C MET A 1 -4.23 6.04 7.71
N ASN A 2 -3.28 6.27 8.61
CA ASN A 2 -2.93 7.63 9.04
C ASN A 2 -1.85 8.22 8.11
N ARG A 3 -1.45 9.47 8.37
CA ARG A 3 -0.45 10.16 7.53
C ARG A 3 0.92 9.47 7.57
N LYS A 4 1.34 9.00 8.73
CA LYS A 4 2.61 8.28 8.89
C LYS A 4 2.63 7.01 8.03
N ASP A 5 1.55 6.24 8.08
CA ASP A 5 1.41 5.03 7.26
C ASP A 5 1.35 5.37 5.77
N THR A 6 0.74 6.49 5.42
CA THR A 6 0.68 6.96 4.04
C THR A 6 2.08 7.25 3.49
N TYR A 7 2.91 7.93 4.27
CA TYR A 7 4.30 8.18 3.87
C TYR A 7 5.07 6.88 3.67
N LYS A 8 4.84 5.90 4.52
CA LYS A 8 5.47 4.59 4.42
C LYS A 8 5.06 3.86 3.15
N VAL A 9 3.77 3.82 2.86
CA VAL A 9 3.23 3.20 1.65
C VAL A 9 3.80 3.87 0.39
N LEU A 10 3.76 5.20 0.36
CA LEU A 10 4.29 5.96 -0.78
C LEU A 10 5.79 5.80 -0.92
N GLY A 11 6.52 5.68 0.20
CA GLY A 11 7.95 5.41 0.18
C GLY A 11 8.30 4.07 -0.47
N VAL A 12 7.51 3.05 -0.17
CA VAL A 12 7.66 1.73 -0.81
C VAL A 12 7.36 1.82 -2.30
N LEU A 13 6.27 2.49 -2.67
CA LEU A 13 5.92 2.70 -4.07
C LEU A 13 7.00 3.47 -4.83
N ARG A 14 7.57 4.49 -4.20
CA ARG A 14 8.67 5.25 -4.79
C ARG A 14 9.89 4.39 -5.05
N SER A 15 10.15 3.43 -4.16
CA SER A 15 11.28 2.50 -4.32
C SER A 15 11.09 1.58 -5.52
N PHE A 16 9.85 1.13 -5.77
CA PHE A 16 9.54 0.25 -6.90
C PHE A 16 9.26 1.00 -8.20
N TYR A 17 8.72 2.22 -8.13
CA TYR A 17 8.29 2.99 -9.28
C TYR A 17 8.84 4.43 -9.21
N PRO A 18 10.14 4.62 -9.20
CA PRO A 18 10.72 5.96 -8.99
C PRO A 18 10.30 6.97 -10.05
N SER A 19 10.08 6.53 -11.29
CA SER A 19 9.70 7.43 -12.38
C SER A 19 8.29 8.01 -12.23
N ALA A 20 7.45 7.41 -11.40
CA ALA A 20 6.10 7.93 -11.13
C ALA A 20 6.09 9.06 -10.10
N PHE A 21 7.22 9.29 -9.42
CA PHE A 21 7.31 10.26 -8.33
C PHE A 21 8.07 11.51 -8.79
N VAL A 22 7.54 12.14 -9.83
CA VAL A 22 8.07 13.39 -10.37
C VAL A 22 7.14 14.53 -10.00
N GLY A 23 7.67 15.74 -9.98
CA GLY A 23 6.90 16.94 -9.67
C GLY A 23 7.48 17.73 -8.51
N SER A 24 6.77 18.78 -8.10
CA SER A 24 7.17 19.65 -7.02
C SER A 24 6.81 19.07 -5.64
N ASP A 25 7.27 19.74 -4.58
CA ASP A 25 6.89 19.39 -3.21
C ASP A 25 5.37 19.51 -3.01
N SER A 26 4.74 20.47 -3.67
CA SER A 26 3.28 20.64 -3.63
C SER A 26 2.55 19.43 -4.23
N ASP A 27 3.08 18.89 -5.33
CA ASP A 27 2.53 17.69 -5.95
C ASP A 27 2.66 16.48 -5.03
N GLU A 28 3.77 16.37 -4.32
CA GLU A 28 3.98 15.29 -3.38
C GLU A 28 3.02 15.38 -2.19
N LEU A 29 2.81 16.57 -1.65
CA LEU A 29 1.84 16.79 -0.57
C LEU A 29 0.42 16.41 -1.00
N LEU A 30 0.03 16.79 -2.20
CA LEU A 30 -1.28 16.43 -2.75
C LEU A 30 -1.41 14.91 -2.89
N ARG A 31 -0.36 14.25 -3.35
CA ARG A 31 -0.35 12.78 -3.46
C ARG A 31 -0.57 12.13 -2.09
N VAL A 32 0.13 12.62 -1.08
CA VAL A 32 -0.05 12.11 0.30
C VAL A 32 -1.49 12.28 0.78
N GLU A 33 -2.05 13.46 0.58
CA GLU A 33 -3.43 13.75 0.98
C GLU A 33 -4.44 12.85 0.28
N LEU A 34 -4.30 12.69 -1.03
CA LEU A 34 -5.22 11.88 -1.83
C LEU A 34 -5.13 10.39 -1.46
N TRP A 35 -3.93 9.88 -1.27
CA TRP A 35 -3.76 8.48 -0.87
C TRP A 35 -4.28 8.23 0.54
N GLN A 36 -4.03 9.14 1.47
CA GLN A 36 -4.56 9.02 2.83
C GLN A 36 -6.10 9.02 2.83
N GLU A 37 -6.70 9.89 2.05
CA GLU A 37 -8.16 9.99 1.91
C GLU A 37 -8.76 8.70 1.35
N GLN A 38 -8.14 8.12 0.32
CA GLN A 38 -8.63 6.90 -0.31
C GLN A 38 -8.63 5.70 0.63
N PHE A 39 -7.74 5.67 1.60
CA PHE A 39 -7.60 4.54 2.53
C PHE A 39 -7.85 4.95 3.99
N ALA A 40 -8.68 5.97 4.19
CA ALA A 40 -8.97 6.49 5.53
C ALA A 40 -9.51 5.42 6.47
N ASP A 41 -10.33 4.50 5.96
CA ASP A 41 -10.96 3.44 6.74
C ASP A 41 -10.18 2.12 6.73
N GLU A 42 -9.03 2.08 6.06
CA GLU A 42 -8.24 0.86 5.95
C GLU A 42 -7.06 0.87 6.92
N PRO A 43 -6.73 -0.30 7.51
CA PRO A 43 -5.49 -0.41 8.29
C PRO A 43 -4.26 -0.15 7.40
N GLY A 44 -3.36 0.70 7.86
CA GLY A 44 -2.15 1.03 7.09
C GLY A 44 -1.29 -0.18 6.75
N ALA A 45 -1.18 -1.14 7.67
CA ALA A 45 -0.41 -2.36 7.45
C ALA A 45 -1.01 -3.21 6.33
N LEU A 46 -2.33 -3.23 6.21
CA LEU A 46 -3.02 -3.98 5.14
C LEU A 46 -2.79 -3.30 3.78
N VAL A 47 -2.85 -1.98 3.73
CA VAL A 47 -2.54 -1.22 2.51
C VAL A 47 -1.10 -1.48 2.07
N LEU A 48 -0.16 -1.47 3.01
CA LEU A 48 1.25 -1.73 2.73
C LEU A 48 1.45 -3.15 2.17
N ALA A 49 0.81 -4.15 2.78
CA ALA A 49 0.87 -5.53 2.30
C ALA A 49 0.31 -5.66 0.88
N ALA A 50 -0.79 -4.98 0.59
CA ALA A 50 -1.42 -4.99 -0.73
C ALA A 50 -0.49 -4.36 -1.78
N VAL A 51 0.16 -3.25 -1.45
CA VAL A 51 1.12 -2.59 -2.33
C VAL A 51 2.30 -3.51 -2.64
N LYS A 52 2.84 -4.17 -1.63
CA LYS A 52 3.95 -5.11 -1.81
C LYS A 52 3.53 -6.32 -2.66
N ALA A 53 2.35 -6.86 -2.41
CA ALA A 53 1.83 -7.98 -3.19
C ALA A 53 1.62 -7.60 -4.65
N TYR A 54 1.05 -6.44 -4.91
CA TYR A 54 0.88 -5.92 -6.25
C TYR A 54 2.22 -5.78 -6.98
N SER A 55 3.17 -5.13 -6.34
CA SER A 55 4.49 -4.87 -6.93
C SER A 55 5.26 -6.15 -7.20
N SER A 56 5.07 -7.18 -6.38
CA SER A 56 5.74 -8.47 -6.55
C SER A 56 5.31 -9.20 -7.82
N THR A 57 4.08 -8.96 -8.28
CA THR A 57 3.52 -9.61 -9.47
C THR A 57 3.43 -8.67 -10.67
N ASP A 58 3.68 -7.38 -10.48
CA ASP A 58 3.62 -6.40 -11.55
C ASP A 58 4.82 -6.54 -12.48
N LYS A 59 4.52 -6.76 -13.76
CA LYS A 59 5.53 -6.89 -14.81
C LYS A 59 5.52 -5.70 -15.78
N LYS A 60 4.56 -4.81 -15.63
CA LYS A 60 4.40 -3.66 -16.52
C LYS A 60 5.21 -2.44 -16.06
N GLY A 61 5.51 -2.35 -14.78
CA GLY A 61 6.26 -1.25 -14.22
C GLY A 61 5.47 0.04 -14.04
N PHE A 62 4.15 -0.04 -14.02
CA PHE A 62 3.29 1.12 -13.78
C PHE A 62 2.80 1.14 -12.34
N MET A 63 2.99 2.26 -11.67
CA MET A 63 2.51 2.44 -10.30
C MET A 63 1.00 2.20 -10.22
N PRO A 64 0.53 1.39 -9.25
CA PRO A 64 -0.90 1.16 -9.10
C PRO A 64 -1.61 2.43 -8.64
N VAL A 65 -2.85 2.59 -9.09
CA VAL A 65 -3.76 3.60 -8.56
C VAL A 65 -4.49 3.03 -7.34
N PRO A 66 -5.09 3.87 -6.48
CA PRO A 66 -5.78 3.37 -5.28
C PRO A 66 -6.80 2.26 -5.53
N GLY A 67 -7.53 2.31 -6.64
CA GLY A 67 -8.49 1.26 -7.01
C GLY A 67 -7.85 -0.11 -7.17
N GLN A 68 -6.66 -0.17 -7.75
CA GLN A 68 -5.92 -1.41 -7.93
C GLN A 68 -5.41 -1.95 -6.58
N VAL A 69 -5.02 -1.07 -5.68
CA VAL A 69 -4.59 -1.46 -4.33
C VAL A 69 -5.78 -2.00 -3.54
N LYS A 70 -6.95 -1.37 -3.65
CA LYS A 70 -8.18 -1.85 -3.01
C LYS A 70 -8.58 -3.24 -3.52
N GLU A 71 -8.44 -3.47 -4.81
CA GLU A 71 -8.67 -4.79 -5.40
C GLU A 71 -7.71 -5.82 -4.82
N GLN A 72 -6.45 -5.46 -4.68
CA GLN A 72 -5.44 -6.35 -4.09
C GLN A 72 -5.76 -6.66 -2.62
N ILE A 73 -6.27 -5.70 -1.87
CA ILE A 73 -6.73 -5.93 -0.49
C ILE A 73 -7.83 -6.99 -0.49
N SER A 74 -8.82 -6.87 -1.36
CA SER A 74 -9.89 -7.86 -1.49
C SER A 74 -9.35 -9.25 -1.79
N ILE A 75 -8.41 -9.35 -2.70
CA ILE A 75 -7.77 -10.62 -3.07
C ILE A 75 -7.05 -11.24 -1.86
N LEU A 76 -6.32 -10.44 -1.10
CA LEU A 76 -5.60 -10.93 0.08
C LEU A 76 -6.57 -11.46 1.15
N LEU A 77 -7.69 -10.79 1.36
CA LEU A 77 -8.69 -11.22 2.33
C LEU A 77 -9.44 -12.48 1.88
N ASP A 78 -9.73 -12.60 0.58
CA ASP A 78 -10.49 -13.72 0.04
C ASP A 78 -9.63 -14.97 -0.19
N LYS A 79 -8.48 -14.81 -0.82
CA LYS A 79 -7.62 -15.95 -1.21
C LYS A 79 -7.04 -16.71 -0.05
N GLY A 80 -6.81 -16.05 1.07
CA GLY A 80 -6.27 -16.70 2.25
C GLY A 80 -7.27 -17.58 2.98
N GLY A 81 -8.57 -17.49 2.64
CA GLY A 81 -9.62 -18.09 3.45
C GLY A 81 -9.61 -17.51 4.85
N LEU A 82 -8.96 -16.39 5.05
CA LEU A 82 -8.76 -15.74 6.33
C LEU A 82 -9.89 -14.78 6.62
N ASN A 83 -10.29 -14.69 7.89
CA ASN A 83 -11.14 -13.61 8.32
C ASN A 83 -10.29 -12.34 8.48
N GLU A 84 -10.94 -11.22 8.76
CA GLU A 84 -10.26 -9.93 8.88
C GLU A 84 -9.16 -9.94 9.95
N ASN A 85 -9.41 -10.57 11.08
CA ASN A 85 -8.44 -10.64 12.18
C ASN A 85 -7.22 -11.49 11.83
N GLU A 86 -7.43 -12.62 11.17
CA GLU A 86 -6.34 -13.50 10.74
C GLU A 86 -5.48 -12.82 9.69
N ALA A 87 -6.09 -12.13 8.73
CA ALA A 87 -5.36 -11.38 7.73
C ALA A 87 -4.54 -10.25 8.38
N TRP A 88 -5.11 -9.59 9.36
CA TRP A 88 -4.44 -8.52 10.09
C TRP A 88 -3.22 -9.04 10.86
N GLU A 89 -3.35 -10.16 11.56
CA GLU A 89 -2.24 -10.78 12.28
C GLU A 89 -1.10 -11.16 11.33
N LEU A 90 -1.44 -11.76 10.19
CA LEU A 90 -0.46 -12.18 9.20
C LEU A 90 0.33 -10.98 8.66
N VAL A 91 -0.37 -9.90 8.34
CA VAL A 91 0.25 -8.67 7.86
C VAL A 91 1.12 -8.03 8.94
N THR A 92 0.65 -8.00 10.18
CA THR A 92 1.39 -7.46 11.31
C THR A 92 2.69 -8.24 11.54
N ASN A 93 2.64 -9.56 11.48
CA ASN A 93 3.83 -10.40 11.63
C ASN A 93 4.82 -10.16 10.50
N ALA A 94 4.36 -10.03 9.27
CA ALA A 94 5.21 -9.75 8.13
C ALA A 94 5.92 -8.39 8.29
N LEU A 95 5.22 -7.39 8.82
CA LEU A 95 5.80 -6.08 9.07
C LEU A 95 6.82 -6.08 10.20
N ARG A 96 6.59 -6.86 11.25
CA ARG A 96 7.53 -7.01 12.37
C ARG A 96 8.85 -7.62 11.93
N ASN A 97 8.80 -8.57 11.02
CA ASN A 97 9.96 -9.28 10.52
C ASN A 97 10.62 -8.57 9.34
N SER A 98 10.06 -7.46 8.92
CA SER A 98 10.58 -6.66 7.81
C SER A 98 11.64 -5.70 8.32
N SER A 99 12.76 -5.59 7.60
CA SER A 99 13.88 -4.71 7.98
C SER A 99 13.72 -3.29 7.45
N TYR A 100 12.59 -2.73 7.57
CA TYR A 100 12.41 -1.33 7.17
C TYR A 100 12.92 -0.37 8.21
#